data_5db81ad0236d3070e736f644f5ae2e86
#
_entry.id   5db81ad0236d3070e736f644f5ae2e86
#
_cell.length_a   1.000
_cell.length_b   1.000
_cell.length_c   1.000
_cell.angle_alpha   90.00
_cell.angle_beta   90.00
_cell.angle_gamma   90.00
#
_symmetry.space_group_name_H-M   'P 1'
#
loop_
_entity.id
_entity.type
_entity.pdbx_description
1 polymer ?
#
loop_
_entity_poly.entity_id
_entity_poly.type
_entity_poly.pdbx_seq_one_letter_code
_entity_poly.pdbx_strand_id
1 'polypeptide(L)'
;MAQKQAGASGKAVSYHTTKIDGLDIFYREAGSKDSPTILLLHGFPTDSHMFRNLIPMLADRYHVIAPDYPGYGRSSTPAVAEFEYSFDNLASIMDKFTEELKLNKFSLYVMDYGAPIGYRIAAKHPERIQALVVQNGNAYEEGLDNDFWKPFRPFWKEKSESNGAPLKPLFELDATKWQYHTGVRNVEAISPDGWVHDQAGMDRPGNKEIQLELFYSYGSNPPLYPQWQEYFRTHQPPMLIVWGKNDQIFPAAGAEPYKRDLKNVEVHLLDTGHFALEEDGELIGNLMIEFLSKVVPVPVGAAR
;
A
#
# COMPACT_ATOMS: atom_id res chain seq x y z
N MET A 1 -21.85 -42.74 -4.78
CA MET A 1 -20.55 -42.37 -4.19
C MET A 1 -20.30 -40.90 -4.52
N ALA A 2 -20.50 -40.00 -3.55
CA ALA A 2 -20.22 -38.57 -3.74
C ALA A 2 -18.72 -38.37 -3.62
N GLN A 3 -18.07 -37.93 -4.69
CA GLN A 3 -16.70 -37.43 -4.65
C GLN A 3 -16.67 -36.17 -3.76
N LYS A 4 -16.00 -36.28 -2.58
CA LYS A 4 -15.55 -35.10 -1.85
C LYS A 4 -14.66 -34.30 -2.78
N GLN A 5 -15.12 -33.11 -3.19
CA GLN A 5 -14.23 -32.10 -3.75
C GLN A 5 -13.11 -31.85 -2.71
N ALA A 6 -11.88 -32.16 -3.12
CA ALA A 6 -10.71 -31.75 -2.35
C ALA A 6 -10.79 -30.23 -2.18
N GLY A 7 -10.79 -29.75 -0.94
CA GLY A 7 -10.79 -28.34 -0.63
C GLY A 7 -9.64 -27.67 -1.37
N ALA A 8 -9.92 -26.55 -2.03
CA ALA A 8 -8.91 -25.72 -2.68
C ALA A 8 -7.81 -25.44 -1.65
N SER A 9 -6.55 -25.66 -2.02
CA SER A 9 -5.38 -25.35 -1.18
C SER A 9 -5.54 -23.89 -0.72
N GLY A 10 -5.40 -23.61 0.59
CA GLY A 10 -5.52 -22.27 1.16
C GLY A 10 -4.57 -21.22 0.53
N LYS A 11 -3.64 -21.67 -0.32
CA LYS A 11 -2.70 -20.83 -1.09
C LYS A 11 -3.26 -20.27 -2.39
N ALA A 12 -4.39 -20.78 -2.88
CA ALA A 12 -4.97 -20.31 -4.14
C ALA A 12 -5.50 -18.89 -3.97
N VAL A 13 -5.01 -17.98 -4.80
CA VAL A 13 -5.51 -16.60 -4.86
C VAL A 13 -6.82 -16.59 -5.61
N SER A 14 -7.85 -16.01 -5.02
CA SER A 14 -9.14 -15.74 -5.63
C SER A 14 -9.29 -14.24 -5.93
N TYR A 15 -10.17 -13.91 -6.87
CA TYR A 15 -10.35 -12.57 -7.41
C TYR A 15 -11.83 -12.20 -7.31
N HIS A 16 -12.10 -11.08 -6.67
CA HIS A 16 -13.45 -10.67 -6.31
C HIS A 16 -13.70 -9.21 -6.66
N THR A 17 -14.96 -8.84 -6.69
CA THR A 17 -15.41 -7.45 -6.79
C THR A 17 -16.55 -7.26 -5.81
N THR A 18 -16.54 -6.17 -5.05
CA THR A 18 -17.66 -5.75 -4.20
C THR A 18 -18.05 -4.30 -4.51
N LYS A 19 -19.29 -3.92 -4.16
CA LYS A 19 -19.76 -2.54 -4.39
C LYS A 19 -19.62 -1.71 -3.11
N ILE A 20 -18.94 -0.57 -3.25
CA ILE A 20 -18.80 0.44 -2.20
C ILE A 20 -19.25 1.78 -2.77
N ASP A 21 -20.27 2.38 -2.21
CA ASP A 21 -20.86 3.65 -2.66
C ASP A 21 -21.14 3.69 -4.19
N GLY A 22 -21.57 2.55 -4.75
CA GLY A 22 -21.84 2.41 -6.19
C GLY A 22 -20.62 2.08 -7.06
N LEU A 23 -19.40 2.15 -6.51
CA LEU A 23 -18.18 1.78 -7.20
C LEU A 23 -17.93 0.28 -7.09
N ASP A 24 -17.42 -0.34 -8.14
CA ASP A 24 -16.89 -1.69 -8.11
C ASP A 24 -15.46 -1.64 -7.57
N ILE A 25 -15.21 -2.28 -6.44
CA ILE A 25 -13.89 -2.41 -5.83
C ILE A 25 -13.42 -3.84 -6.02
N PHE A 26 -12.40 -4.01 -6.87
CA PHE A 26 -11.74 -5.29 -7.08
C PHE A 26 -10.76 -5.57 -5.94
N TYR A 27 -10.61 -6.85 -5.59
CA TYR A 27 -9.60 -7.29 -4.63
C TYR A 27 -9.14 -8.73 -4.88
N ARG A 28 -7.92 -9.01 -4.43
CA ARG A 28 -7.35 -10.35 -4.35
C ARG A 28 -7.54 -10.86 -2.94
N GLU A 29 -7.89 -12.14 -2.79
CA GLU A 29 -8.11 -12.79 -1.51
C GLU A 29 -7.44 -14.16 -1.51
N ALA A 30 -6.77 -14.51 -0.38
CA ALA A 30 -6.20 -15.83 -0.17
C ALA A 30 -6.12 -16.17 1.33
N GLY A 31 -5.99 -17.46 1.65
CA GLY A 31 -5.92 -17.93 3.02
C GLY A 31 -7.30 -18.19 3.64
N SER A 32 -7.29 -18.71 4.87
CA SER A 32 -8.53 -19.02 5.61
C SER A 32 -9.13 -17.76 6.20
N LYS A 33 -10.43 -17.56 6.04
CA LYS A 33 -11.18 -16.46 6.67
C LYS A 33 -11.21 -16.53 8.21
N ASP A 34 -10.87 -17.70 8.77
CA ASP A 34 -10.75 -17.90 10.21
C ASP A 34 -9.37 -17.51 10.76
N SER A 35 -8.41 -17.25 9.88
CA SER A 35 -7.07 -16.77 10.24
C SER A 35 -7.05 -15.26 10.47
N PRO A 36 -6.04 -14.72 11.22
CA PRO A 36 -5.85 -13.27 11.34
C PRO A 36 -5.71 -12.61 9.97
N THR A 37 -6.39 -11.49 9.78
CA THR A 37 -6.44 -10.81 8.48
C THR A 37 -5.28 -9.83 8.30
N ILE A 38 -4.73 -9.79 7.09
CA ILE A 38 -3.79 -8.76 6.62
C ILE A 38 -4.44 -8.04 5.43
N LEU A 39 -4.58 -6.73 5.54
CA LEU A 39 -5.01 -5.84 4.45
C LEU A 39 -3.77 -5.21 3.81
N LEU A 40 -3.54 -5.47 2.52
CA LEU A 40 -2.41 -4.97 1.75
C LEU A 40 -2.83 -3.76 0.92
N LEU A 41 -2.30 -2.59 1.24
CA LEU A 41 -2.61 -1.31 0.60
C LEU A 41 -1.43 -0.87 -0.29
N HIS A 42 -1.68 -0.82 -1.60
CA HIS A 42 -0.70 -0.49 -2.64
C HIS A 42 -0.47 1.04 -2.76
N GLY A 43 0.47 1.43 -3.62
CA GLY A 43 0.78 2.81 -3.92
C GLY A 43 0.72 3.15 -5.40
N PHE A 44 1.31 4.30 -5.76
CA PHE A 44 1.45 4.79 -7.14
C PHE A 44 2.69 4.16 -7.81
N PRO A 45 2.64 3.79 -9.09
CA PRO A 45 1.46 3.73 -9.97
C PRO A 45 0.80 2.35 -9.98
N THR A 46 1.05 1.53 -8.96
CA THR A 46 0.70 0.10 -8.88
C THR A 46 -0.78 -0.14 -8.53
N ASP A 47 -1.13 -1.41 -8.49
CA ASP A 47 -2.38 -1.94 -7.93
C ASP A 47 -2.09 -3.20 -7.11
N SER A 48 -3.11 -3.97 -6.76
CA SER A 48 -2.94 -5.21 -5.98
C SER A 48 -2.04 -6.25 -6.68
N HIS A 49 -1.70 -6.08 -7.96
CA HIS A 49 -0.77 -6.96 -8.69
C HIS A 49 0.64 -6.91 -8.10
N MET A 50 1.05 -5.80 -7.47
CA MET A 50 2.34 -5.72 -6.80
C MET A 50 2.53 -6.79 -5.71
N PHE A 51 1.42 -7.27 -5.13
CA PHE A 51 1.41 -8.29 -4.07
C PHE A 51 1.30 -9.73 -4.60
N ARG A 52 1.35 -9.95 -5.92
CA ARG A 52 1.14 -11.25 -6.57
C ARG A 52 2.00 -12.39 -6.00
N ASN A 53 3.24 -12.09 -5.64
CA ASN A 53 4.18 -13.05 -5.09
C ASN A 53 4.13 -13.10 -3.55
N LEU A 54 3.74 -12.03 -2.88
CA LEU A 54 3.64 -11.94 -1.42
C LEU A 54 2.40 -12.67 -0.89
N ILE A 55 1.25 -12.51 -1.54
CA ILE A 55 -0.02 -13.11 -1.10
C ILE A 55 0.10 -14.63 -0.87
N PRO A 56 0.64 -15.45 -1.80
CA PRO A 56 0.76 -16.89 -1.59
C PRO A 56 1.68 -17.28 -0.43
N MET A 57 2.69 -16.46 -0.11
CA MET A 57 3.59 -16.71 1.02
C MET A 57 2.89 -16.55 2.37
N LEU A 58 1.97 -15.60 2.47
CA LEU A 58 1.26 -15.27 3.70
C LEU A 58 0.02 -16.16 3.92
N ALA A 59 -0.58 -16.67 2.84
CA ALA A 59 -1.88 -17.34 2.83
C ALA A 59 -1.96 -18.65 3.64
N ASP A 60 -0.83 -19.28 3.96
CA ASP A 60 -0.81 -20.47 4.83
C ASP A 60 -1.16 -20.14 6.29
N ARG A 61 -0.98 -18.91 6.71
CA ARG A 61 -1.11 -18.48 8.12
C ARG A 61 -2.13 -17.37 8.31
N TYR A 62 -2.38 -16.59 7.27
CA TYR A 62 -3.18 -15.38 7.34
C TYR A 62 -4.26 -15.36 6.27
N HIS A 63 -5.36 -14.70 6.56
CA HIS A 63 -6.34 -14.28 5.58
C HIS A 63 -5.82 -12.99 4.95
N VAL A 64 -5.50 -13.01 3.67
CA VAL A 64 -4.83 -11.90 2.97
C VAL A 64 -5.79 -11.27 1.99
N ILE A 65 -5.95 -9.95 2.06
CA ILE A 65 -6.83 -9.15 1.20
C ILE A 65 -6.02 -7.99 0.63
N ALA A 66 -6.10 -7.80 -0.68
CA ALA A 66 -5.43 -6.72 -1.40
C ALA A 66 -6.41 -6.06 -2.38
N PRO A 67 -7.03 -4.92 -2.02
CA PRO A 67 -7.92 -4.17 -2.91
C PRO A 67 -7.15 -3.32 -3.91
N ASP A 68 -7.81 -3.00 -5.04
CA ASP A 68 -7.44 -1.89 -5.93
C ASP A 68 -8.26 -0.66 -5.56
N TYR A 69 -7.63 0.51 -5.47
CA TYR A 69 -8.37 1.76 -5.22
C TYR A 69 -9.19 2.19 -6.45
N PRO A 70 -10.24 3.02 -6.29
CA PRO A 70 -10.83 3.74 -7.42
C PRO A 70 -9.75 4.43 -8.26
N GLY A 71 -9.82 4.25 -9.59
CA GLY A 71 -8.80 4.76 -10.52
C GLY A 71 -7.63 3.82 -10.77
N TYR A 72 -7.53 2.70 -10.03
CA TYR A 72 -6.44 1.74 -10.15
C TYR A 72 -6.92 0.34 -10.53
N GLY A 73 -6.02 -0.44 -11.08
CA GLY A 73 -6.18 -1.86 -11.36
C GLY A 73 -7.50 -2.19 -12.06
N ARG A 74 -8.32 -3.02 -11.45
CA ARG A 74 -9.61 -3.49 -11.96
C ARG A 74 -10.81 -2.86 -11.27
N SER A 75 -10.58 -1.92 -10.36
CA SER A 75 -11.63 -1.15 -9.72
C SER A 75 -12.23 -0.10 -10.66
N SER A 76 -13.41 0.43 -10.30
CA SER A 76 -14.07 1.51 -11.03
C SER A 76 -13.13 2.72 -11.22
N THR A 77 -13.23 3.32 -12.41
CA THR A 77 -12.42 4.49 -12.78
C THR A 77 -13.38 5.61 -13.25
N PRO A 78 -14.19 6.19 -12.34
CA PRO A 78 -15.06 7.30 -12.70
C PRO A 78 -14.24 8.53 -13.13
N ALA A 79 -14.81 9.37 -14.00
CA ALA A 79 -14.15 10.60 -14.40
C ALA A 79 -13.92 11.56 -13.21
N VAL A 80 -12.91 12.41 -13.29
CA VAL A 80 -12.60 13.39 -12.23
C VAL A 80 -13.75 14.39 -11.96
N ALA A 81 -14.67 14.54 -12.90
CA ALA A 81 -15.89 15.33 -12.70
C ALA A 81 -16.97 14.61 -11.91
N GLU A 82 -16.89 13.28 -11.77
CA GLU A 82 -17.91 12.43 -11.15
C GLU A 82 -17.46 11.90 -9.79
N PHE A 83 -16.16 11.89 -9.53
CA PHE A 83 -15.57 11.35 -8.31
C PHE A 83 -14.40 12.23 -7.84
N GLU A 84 -14.41 12.58 -6.57
CA GLU A 84 -13.30 13.30 -5.94
C GLU A 84 -12.14 12.36 -5.64
N TYR A 85 -11.07 12.47 -6.41
CA TYR A 85 -9.83 11.74 -6.17
C TYR A 85 -8.97 12.47 -5.12
N SER A 86 -9.26 12.18 -3.86
CA SER A 86 -8.50 12.68 -2.70
C SER A 86 -8.12 11.53 -1.77
N PHE A 87 -7.04 11.70 -0.99
CA PHE A 87 -6.64 10.68 0.00
C PHE A 87 -7.71 10.47 1.08
N ASP A 88 -8.45 11.52 1.43
CA ASP A 88 -9.55 11.42 2.39
C ASP A 88 -10.68 10.54 1.84
N ASN A 89 -11.04 10.74 0.56
CA ASN A 89 -12.09 9.95 -0.07
C ASN A 89 -11.63 8.52 -0.35
N LEU A 90 -10.41 8.30 -0.84
CA LEU A 90 -9.86 6.94 -1.00
C LEU A 90 -9.82 6.19 0.33
N ALA A 91 -9.40 6.84 1.42
CA ALA A 91 -9.42 6.25 2.75
C ALA A 91 -10.85 5.93 3.22
N SER A 92 -11.83 6.80 2.94
CA SER A 92 -13.24 6.56 3.23
C SER A 92 -13.79 5.34 2.48
N ILE A 93 -13.48 5.22 1.19
CA ILE A 93 -13.89 4.05 0.38
C ILE A 93 -13.24 2.76 0.91
N MET A 94 -11.95 2.80 1.26
CA MET A 94 -11.24 1.64 1.81
C MET A 94 -11.73 1.27 3.22
N ASP A 95 -12.10 2.23 4.05
CA ASP A 95 -12.70 1.98 5.35
C ASP A 95 -14.05 1.25 5.19
N LYS A 96 -14.95 1.76 4.34
CA LYS A 96 -16.23 1.11 4.00
C LYS A 96 -16.02 -0.27 3.36
N PHE A 97 -14.97 -0.45 2.54
CA PHE A 97 -14.59 -1.75 2.00
C PHE A 97 -14.28 -2.75 3.12
N THR A 98 -13.54 -2.32 4.15
CA THR A 98 -13.25 -3.19 5.30
C THR A 98 -14.51 -3.52 6.12
N GLU A 99 -15.47 -2.59 6.21
CA GLU A 99 -16.76 -2.80 6.87
C GLU A 99 -17.63 -3.79 6.08
N GLU A 100 -17.73 -3.64 4.76
CA GLU A 100 -18.48 -4.54 3.88
C GLU A 100 -17.96 -5.98 3.96
N LEU A 101 -16.64 -6.16 4.01
CA LEU A 101 -16.01 -7.47 4.20
C LEU A 101 -16.02 -7.94 5.67
N LYS A 102 -16.56 -7.16 6.60
CA LYS A 102 -16.65 -7.46 8.05
C LYS A 102 -15.28 -7.71 8.68
N LEU A 103 -14.28 -6.95 8.26
CA LEU A 103 -12.93 -7.03 8.82
C LEU A 103 -12.87 -6.26 10.13
N ASN A 104 -13.24 -6.92 11.23
CA ASN A 104 -13.32 -6.28 12.55
C ASN A 104 -11.96 -5.96 13.14
N LYS A 105 -10.96 -6.82 12.91
CA LYS A 105 -9.57 -6.64 13.31
C LYS A 105 -8.66 -7.13 12.20
N PHE A 106 -7.63 -6.36 11.89
CA PHE A 106 -6.67 -6.69 10.83
C PHE A 106 -5.32 -6.02 11.07
N SER A 107 -4.28 -6.59 10.48
CA SER A 107 -3.00 -5.92 10.31
C SER A 107 -2.99 -5.18 8.98
N LEU A 108 -2.36 -4.01 8.94
CA LEU A 108 -2.18 -3.23 7.71
C LEU A 108 -0.78 -3.41 7.17
N TYR A 109 -0.67 -3.71 5.89
CA TYR A 109 0.53 -3.44 5.11
C TYR A 109 0.29 -2.18 4.30
N VAL A 110 1.20 -1.24 4.39
CA VAL A 110 1.10 0.04 3.69
C VAL A 110 2.38 0.32 2.90
N MET A 111 2.21 0.73 1.65
CA MET A 111 3.31 1.14 0.76
C MET A 111 2.91 2.39 0.01
N ASP A 112 3.78 3.40 -0.05
CA ASP A 112 3.56 4.64 -0.81
C ASP A 112 2.19 5.27 -0.46
N TYR A 113 1.23 5.39 -1.40
CA TYR A 113 -0.14 5.88 -1.14
C TYR A 113 -0.91 5.03 -0.13
N GLY A 114 -0.56 3.77 0.02
CA GLY A 114 -1.13 2.92 1.06
C GLY A 114 -0.89 3.46 2.46
N ALA A 115 0.22 4.18 2.70
CA ALA A 115 0.50 4.78 4.01
C ALA A 115 -0.50 5.88 4.39
N PRO A 116 -0.68 6.96 3.62
CA PRO A 116 -1.68 7.98 3.97
C PRO A 116 -3.12 7.45 4.00
N ILE A 117 -3.47 6.44 3.19
CA ILE A 117 -4.79 5.78 3.24
C ILE A 117 -4.90 4.95 4.53
N GLY A 118 -3.94 4.08 4.79
CA GLY A 118 -3.95 3.19 5.95
C GLY A 118 -3.86 3.93 7.27
N TYR A 119 -3.06 5.01 7.36
CA TYR A 119 -2.94 5.80 8.59
C TYR A 119 -4.22 6.59 8.91
N ARG A 120 -4.98 7.04 7.91
CA ARG A 120 -6.31 7.62 8.13
C ARG A 120 -7.27 6.61 8.75
N ILE A 121 -7.28 5.38 8.22
CA ILE A 121 -8.11 4.28 8.76
C ILE A 121 -7.65 3.93 10.18
N ALA A 122 -6.35 3.79 10.41
CA ALA A 122 -5.77 3.43 11.70
C ALA A 122 -6.03 4.50 12.77
N ALA A 123 -5.88 5.77 12.44
CA ALA A 123 -6.15 6.87 13.37
C ALA A 123 -7.64 7.02 13.70
N LYS A 124 -8.53 6.66 12.74
CA LYS A 124 -9.99 6.68 12.93
C LYS A 124 -10.49 5.48 13.74
N HIS A 125 -9.90 4.31 13.54
CA HIS A 125 -10.33 3.03 14.13
C HIS A 125 -9.15 2.28 14.77
N PRO A 126 -8.48 2.86 15.78
CA PRO A 126 -7.28 2.27 16.37
C PRO A 126 -7.52 0.88 16.98
N GLU A 127 -8.74 0.60 17.45
CA GLU A 127 -9.14 -0.67 18.04
C GLU A 127 -9.20 -1.84 17.03
N ARG A 128 -9.24 -1.53 15.73
CA ARG A 128 -9.28 -2.52 14.66
C ARG A 128 -7.88 -2.94 14.19
N ILE A 129 -6.85 -2.15 14.51
CA ILE A 129 -5.49 -2.36 14.01
C ILE A 129 -4.71 -3.26 14.97
N GLN A 130 -4.26 -4.42 14.47
CA GLN A 130 -3.48 -5.39 15.26
C GLN A 130 -1.98 -5.15 15.16
N ALA A 131 -1.49 -4.81 13.97
CA ALA A 131 -0.10 -4.48 13.67
C ALA A 131 -0.01 -3.66 12.38
N LEU A 132 1.14 -3.01 12.17
CA LEU A 132 1.47 -2.30 10.93
C LEU A 132 2.72 -2.91 10.31
N VAL A 133 2.70 -3.08 9.00
CA VAL A 133 3.88 -3.33 8.17
C VAL A 133 4.02 -2.16 7.21
N VAL A 134 5.15 -1.50 7.22
CA VAL A 134 5.39 -0.28 6.45
C VAL A 134 6.53 -0.52 5.48
N GLN A 135 6.23 -0.47 4.18
CA GLN A 135 7.21 -0.45 3.12
C GLN A 135 7.24 0.93 2.48
N ASN A 136 8.35 1.65 2.61
CA ASN A 136 8.53 2.96 1.96
C ASN A 136 7.28 3.85 2.08
N GLY A 137 6.66 3.84 3.27
CA GLY A 137 5.44 4.55 3.62
C GLY A 137 5.72 5.66 4.63
N ASN A 138 5.36 6.89 4.31
CA ASN A 138 5.82 8.06 5.05
C ASN A 138 4.77 8.64 6.00
N ALA A 139 5.21 9.07 7.20
CA ALA A 139 4.45 9.79 8.21
C ALA A 139 5.26 10.91 8.89
N TYR A 140 6.39 11.29 8.31
CA TYR A 140 7.34 12.25 8.88
C TYR A 140 7.92 13.15 7.79
N GLU A 141 8.22 14.41 8.14
CA GLU A 141 8.77 15.40 7.20
C GLU A 141 10.10 14.93 6.59
N GLU A 142 10.92 14.21 7.36
CA GLU A 142 12.21 13.68 6.90
C GLU A 142 12.10 12.77 5.68
N GLY A 143 10.96 12.11 5.48
CA GLY A 143 10.69 11.28 4.31
C GLY A 143 10.27 12.05 3.06
N LEU A 144 10.12 13.38 3.14
CA LEU A 144 9.81 14.27 2.02
C LEU A 144 10.92 15.31 1.79
N ASP A 145 12.03 15.23 2.53
CA ASP A 145 13.11 16.20 2.44
C ASP A 145 14.17 15.75 1.40
N ASN A 146 13.75 15.75 0.12
CA ASN A 146 14.65 15.50 -1.00
C ASN A 146 14.21 16.24 -2.26
N ASP A 147 14.99 16.10 -3.32
CA ASP A 147 14.78 16.82 -4.59
C ASP A 147 13.55 16.34 -5.36
N PHE A 148 13.15 15.07 -5.16
CA PHE A 148 11.97 14.51 -5.82
C PHE A 148 10.69 15.31 -5.50
N TRP A 149 10.52 15.74 -4.25
CA TRP A 149 9.30 16.44 -3.80
C TRP A 149 9.28 17.94 -4.10
N LYS A 150 10.41 18.52 -4.54
CA LYS A 150 10.48 19.97 -4.84
C LYS A 150 9.43 20.44 -5.85
N PRO A 151 9.23 19.77 -7.01
CA PRO A 151 8.22 20.20 -7.98
C PRO A 151 6.77 20.02 -7.52
N PHE A 152 6.52 19.16 -6.51
CA PHE A 152 5.18 18.97 -5.96
C PHE A 152 4.75 20.13 -5.06
N ARG A 153 5.67 20.76 -4.33
CA ARG A 153 5.35 21.81 -3.34
C ARG A 153 4.60 23.02 -3.91
N PRO A 154 4.96 23.58 -5.06
CA PRO A 154 4.16 24.64 -5.72
C PRO A 154 2.76 24.16 -6.10
N PHE A 155 2.64 22.91 -6.60
CA PHE A 155 1.37 22.35 -7.00
C PHE A 155 0.42 22.08 -5.80
N TRP A 156 0.96 21.64 -4.67
CA TRP A 156 0.19 21.50 -3.42
C TRP A 156 -0.33 22.84 -2.89
N LYS A 157 0.44 23.91 -3.10
CA LYS A 157 0.05 25.24 -2.66
C LYS A 157 -1.01 25.86 -3.55
N GLU A 158 -0.91 25.66 -4.86
CA GLU A 158 -1.82 26.20 -5.86
C GLU A 158 -1.99 25.23 -7.02
N LYS A 159 -3.22 24.69 -7.14
CA LYS A 159 -3.60 23.82 -8.25
C LYS A 159 -3.77 24.65 -9.52
N SER A 160 -2.75 24.66 -10.34
CA SER A 160 -2.76 25.33 -11.65
C SER A 160 -2.09 24.46 -12.70
N GLU A 161 -2.36 24.73 -13.99
CA GLU A 161 -1.72 23.99 -15.08
C GLU A 161 -0.20 24.18 -15.08
N SER A 162 0.27 25.40 -14.81
CA SER A 162 1.71 25.72 -14.76
C SER A 162 2.44 24.94 -13.65
N ASN A 163 1.80 24.75 -12.50
CA ASN A 163 2.37 24.00 -11.37
C ASN A 163 2.24 22.48 -11.55
N GLY A 164 1.21 22.01 -12.26
CA GLY A 164 1.02 20.59 -12.55
C GLY A 164 1.81 20.08 -13.76
N ALA A 165 2.13 20.95 -14.73
CA ALA A 165 2.84 20.55 -15.95
C ALA A 165 4.20 19.85 -15.69
N PRO A 166 5.04 20.29 -14.74
CA PRO A 166 6.31 19.61 -14.42
C PRO A 166 6.14 18.18 -13.86
N LEU A 167 4.94 17.81 -13.37
CA LEU A 167 4.66 16.50 -12.80
C LEU A 167 4.16 15.49 -13.83
N LYS A 168 3.64 15.95 -14.99
CA LYS A 168 3.09 15.07 -16.03
C LYS A 168 4.09 14.01 -16.56
N PRO A 169 5.40 14.29 -16.69
CA PRO A 169 6.37 13.26 -17.09
C PRO A 169 6.44 12.04 -16.15
N LEU A 170 5.99 12.16 -14.90
CA LEU A 170 5.92 11.04 -13.94
C LEU A 170 4.87 9.99 -14.32
N PHE A 171 3.99 10.28 -15.30
CA PHE A 171 2.97 9.36 -15.80
C PHE A 171 3.42 8.59 -17.06
N GLU A 172 4.65 8.77 -17.50
CA GLU A 172 5.18 8.15 -18.70
C GLU A 172 6.01 6.90 -18.37
N LEU A 173 6.11 5.98 -19.32
CA LEU A 173 6.78 4.68 -19.15
C LEU A 173 8.20 4.79 -18.58
N ASP A 174 8.96 5.80 -19.00
CA ASP A 174 10.33 5.98 -18.51
C ASP A 174 10.36 6.28 -17.01
N ALA A 175 9.41 7.05 -16.50
CA ALA A 175 9.28 7.34 -15.08
C ALA A 175 8.78 6.11 -14.31
N THR A 176 7.85 5.33 -14.87
CA THR A 176 7.43 4.05 -14.27
C THR A 176 8.61 3.10 -14.15
N LYS A 177 9.39 2.90 -15.23
CA LYS A 177 10.61 2.09 -15.20
C LYS A 177 11.65 2.60 -14.21
N TRP A 178 11.82 3.93 -14.14
CA TRP A 178 12.75 4.55 -13.19
C TRP A 178 12.41 4.16 -11.75
N GLN A 179 11.14 4.15 -11.37
CA GLN A 179 10.71 3.73 -10.03
C GLN A 179 11.08 2.26 -9.73
N TYR A 180 11.00 1.37 -10.74
CA TYR A 180 11.35 -0.05 -10.58
C TYR A 180 12.86 -0.31 -10.57
N HIS A 181 13.65 0.48 -11.30
CA HIS A 181 15.06 0.21 -11.52
C HIS A 181 16.00 1.01 -10.60
N THR A 182 15.53 2.16 -10.08
CA THR A 182 16.39 3.03 -9.27
C THR A 182 16.58 2.45 -7.89
N GLY A 183 17.87 2.30 -7.52
CA GLY A 183 18.25 1.83 -6.19
C GLY A 183 18.28 0.31 -6.01
N VAL A 184 17.88 -0.48 -7.02
CA VAL A 184 17.98 -1.95 -6.97
C VAL A 184 19.42 -2.43 -7.20
N ARG A 185 19.75 -3.60 -6.67
CA ARG A 185 21.07 -4.23 -6.83
C ARG A 185 21.27 -4.84 -8.20
N ASN A 186 20.21 -5.42 -8.78
CA ASN A 186 20.26 -6.09 -10.07
C ASN A 186 19.03 -5.77 -10.93
N VAL A 187 19.18 -4.79 -11.81
CA VAL A 187 18.11 -4.36 -12.72
C VAL A 187 17.64 -5.50 -13.64
N GLU A 188 18.54 -6.41 -14.04
CA GLU A 188 18.20 -7.52 -14.94
C GLU A 188 17.31 -8.58 -14.27
N ALA A 189 17.28 -8.62 -12.94
CA ALA A 189 16.42 -9.53 -12.17
C ALA A 189 15.00 -8.96 -11.95
N ILE A 190 14.77 -7.67 -12.21
CA ILE A 190 13.46 -7.06 -12.05
C ILE A 190 12.55 -7.43 -13.24
N SER A 191 11.41 -8.08 -12.95
CA SER A 191 10.49 -8.51 -14.00
C SER A 191 9.87 -7.31 -14.75
N PRO A 192 9.89 -7.30 -16.08
CA PRO A 192 9.21 -6.28 -16.87
C PRO A 192 7.68 -6.30 -16.70
N ASP A 193 7.11 -7.41 -16.25
CA ASP A 193 5.66 -7.55 -16.09
C ASP A 193 5.08 -6.52 -15.12
N GLY A 194 5.85 -6.10 -14.09
CA GLY A 194 5.44 -5.09 -13.13
C GLY A 194 5.16 -3.75 -13.80
N TRP A 195 6.21 -3.12 -14.37
CA TRP A 195 6.04 -1.77 -14.96
C TRP A 195 5.22 -1.76 -16.25
N VAL A 196 5.17 -2.88 -17.01
CA VAL A 196 4.30 -2.98 -18.19
C VAL A 196 2.83 -3.01 -17.75
N HIS A 197 2.51 -3.77 -16.72
CA HIS A 197 1.17 -3.80 -16.13
C HIS A 197 0.73 -2.42 -15.62
N ASP A 198 1.60 -1.79 -14.83
CA ASP A 198 1.30 -0.49 -14.21
C ASP A 198 1.15 0.62 -15.26
N GLN A 199 2.04 0.63 -16.28
CA GLN A 199 1.92 1.60 -17.37
C GLN A 199 0.64 1.40 -18.19
N ALA A 200 0.23 0.15 -18.43
CA ALA A 200 -1.05 -0.11 -19.09
C ALA A 200 -2.24 0.43 -18.29
N GLY A 201 -2.17 0.40 -16.96
CA GLY A 201 -3.12 1.07 -16.07
C GLY A 201 -3.08 2.60 -16.21
N MET A 202 -1.88 3.18 -16.22
CA MET A 202 -1.64 4.62 -16.37
C MET A 202 -2.12 5.17 -17.71
N ASP A 203 -1.97 4.41 -18.79
CA ASP A 203 -2.34 4.83 -20.16
C ASP A 203 -3.83 4.67 -20.46
N ARG A 204 -4.64 4.19 -19.50
CA ARG A 204 -6.10 4.18 -19.68
C ARG A 204 -6.63 5.60 -19.85
N PRO A 205 -7.63 5.82 -20.74
CA PRO A 205 -8.23 7.14 -20.91
C PRO A 205 -8.70 7.73 -19.57
N GLY A 206 -8.30 8.99 -19.31
CA GLY A 206 -8.64 9.72 -18.10
C GLY A 206 -7.77 9.40 -16.87
N ASN A 207 -6.89 8.39 -16.92
CA ASN A 207 -6.13 8.01 -15.73
C ASN A 207 -5.03 9.02 -15.37
N LYS A 208 -4.35 9.61 -16.35
CA LYS A 208 -3.31 10.64 -16.09
C LYS A 208 -3.90 11.87 -15.40
N GLU A 209 -5.15 12.23 -15.71
CA GLU A 209 -5.89 13.28 -15.02
C GLU A 209 -6.20 12.88 -13.56
N ILE A 210 -6.64 11.64 -13.34
CA ILE A 210 -6.86 11.08 -12.00
C ILE A 210 -5.58 11.14 -11.16
N GLN A 211 -4.46 10.72 -11.74
CA GLN A 211 -3.18 10.74 -11.03
C GLN A 211 -2.72 12.16 -10.70
N LEU A 212 -3.00 13.12 -11.58
CA LEU A 212 -2.69 14.52 -11.31
C LEU A 212 -3.54 15.08 -10.14
N GLU A 213 -4.83 14.69 -10.03
CA GLU A 213 -5.67 15.00 -8.86
C GLU A 213 -5.06 14.43 -7.58
N LEU A 214 -4.62 13.18 -7.61
CA LEU A 214 -3.99 12.54 -6.45
C LEU A 214 -2.64 13.17 -6.10
N PHE A 215 -1.85 13.58 -7.08
CA PHE A 215 -0.61 14.35 -6.84
C PHE A 215 -0.89 15.68 -6.14
N TYR A 216 -1.96 16.38 -6.55
CA TYR A 216 -2.41 17.57 -5.85
C TYR A 216 -2.87 17.26 -4.42
N SER A 217 -3.74 16.25 -4.28
CA SER A 217 -4.29 15.82 -2.99
C SER A 217 -3.21 15.33 -2.02
N TYR A 218 -2.04 14.86 -2.51
CA TYR A 218 -0.94 14.42 -1.64
C TYR A 218 -0.49 15.55 -0.69
N GLY A 219 -0.62 16.80 -1.10
CA GLY A 219 -0.33 17.96 -0.25
C GLY A 219 -1.16 18.04 1.04
N SER A 220 -2.27 17.28 1.14
CA SER A 220 -3.06 17.17 2.37
C SER A 220 -2.46 16.22 3.41
N ASN A 221 -1.46 15.39 3.04
CA ASN A 221 -0.89 14.37 3.93
C ASN A 221 0.08 14.97 4.97
N PRO A 222 1.08 15.82 4.62
CA PRO A 222 2.01 16.36 5.61
C PRO A 222 1.32 17.10 6.78
N PRO A 223 0.25 17.88 6.58
CA PRO A 223 -0.50 18.47 7.70
C PRO A 223 -1.11 17.47 8.68
N LEU A 224 -1.32 16.20 8.26
CA LEU A 224 -1.86 15.13 9.11
C LEU A 224 -0.78 14.31 9.84
N TYR A 225 0.51 14.52 9.54
CA TYR A 225 1.59 13.79 10.22
C TYR A 225 1.53 13.91 11.75
N PRO A 226 1.29 15.08 12.37
CA PRO A 226 1.15 15.19 13.80
C PRO A 226 0.02 14.31 14.39
N GLN A 227 -1.10 14.17 13.67
CA GLN A 227 -2.21 13.30 14.07
C GLN A 227 -1.84 11.81 13.99
N TRP A 228 -1.14 11.38 12.93
CA TRP A 228 -0.69 10.00 12.81
C TRP A 228 0.39 9.65 13.83
N GLN A 229 1.31 10.58 14.09
CA GLN A 229 2.33 10.44 15.14
C GLN A 229 1.69 10.36 16.52
N GLU A 230 0.62 11.14 16.80
CA GLU A 230 -0.16 11.02 18.04
C GLU A 230 -0.85 9.66 18.15
N TYR A 231 -1.42 9.14 17.06
CA TYR A 231 -1.95 7.78 17.01
C TYR A 231 -0.86 6.75 17.38
N PHE A 232 0.35 6.86 16.84
CA PHE A 232 1.46 5.97 17.17
C PHE A 232 1.84 6.05 18.63
N ARG A 233 1.96 7.26 19.21
CA ARG A 233 2.29 7.47 20.64
C ARG A 233 1.23 6.91 21.58
N THR A 234 -0.04 7.14 21.25
CA THR A 234 -1.17 6.80 22.12
C THR A 234 -1.50 5.31 22.07
N HIS A 235 -1.55 4.72 20.86
CA HIS A 235 -2.03 3.35 20.67
C HIS A 235 -0.92 2.33 20.57
N GLN A 236 0.33 2.74 20.31
CA GLN A 236 1.51 1.87 20.29
C GLN A 236 1.32 0.59 19.45
N PRO A 237 0.80 0.66 18.20
CA PRO A 237 0.66 -0.53 17.39
C PRO A 237 2.03 -1.16 17.16
N PRO A 238 2.19 -2.49 17.32
CA PRO A 238 3.41 -3.17 16.87
C PRO A 238 3.66 -2.87 15.40
N MET A 239 4.92 -2.53 15.05
CA MET A 239 5.24 -2.11 13.68
C MET A 239 6.51 -2.79 13.18
N LEU A 240 6.42 -3.32 11.95
CA LEU A 240 7.55 -3.75 11.14
C LEU A 240 7.75 -2.74 10.02
N ILE A 241 8.96 -2.23 9.89
CA ILE A 241 9.36 -1.36 8.77
C ILE A 241 10.35 -2.12 7.91
N VAL A 242 9.99 -2.31 6.63
CA VAL A 242 10.85 -2.85 5.58
C VAL A 242 11.02 -1.77 4.52
N TRP A 243 12.21 -1.17 4.45
CA TRP A 243 12.39 0.05 3.65
C TRP A 243 13.54 -0.12 2.68
N GLY A 244 13.28 0.08 1.39
CA GLY A 244 14.35 0.17 0.39
C GLY A 244 15.19 1.43 0.64
N LYS A 245 16.41 1.27 1.17
CA LYS A 245 17.25 2.39 1.62
C LYS A 245 17.72 3.31 0.49
N ASN A 246 17.66 2.81 -0.75
CA ASN A 246 18.08 3.53 -1.96
C ASN A 246 16.91 4.24 -2.66
N ASP A 247 15.73 4.24 -2.06
CA ASP A 247 14.54 4.91 -2.59
C ASP A 247 14.78 6.41 -2.75
N GLN A 248 14.56 6.93 -3.96
CA GLN A 248 14.71 8.35 -4.28
C GLN A 248 13.40 9.13 -4.12
N ILE A 249 12.27 8.44 -3.90
CA ILE A 249 10.95 9.02 -3.65
C ILE A 249 10.80 9.26 -2.15
N PHE A 250 10.88 8.18 -1.34
CA PHE A 250 10.87 8.26 0.12
C PHE A 250 12.24 7.82 0.66
N PRO A 251 13.13 8.77 0.94
CA PRO A 251 14.47 8.46 1.45
C PRO A 251 14.41 7.70 2.78
N ALA A 252 15.42 6.89 3.05
CA ALA A 252 15.55 6.10 4.28
C ALA A 252 15.46 6.93 5.57
N ALA A 253 15.73 8.25 5.47
CA ALA A 253 15.51 9.19 6.57
C ALA A 253 14.06 9.22 7.08
N GLY A 254 13.08 8.79 6.27
CA GLY A 254 11.68 8.66 6.66
C GLY A 254 11.37 7.42 7.52
N ALA A 255 12.24 6.39 7.52
CA ALA A 255 12.05 5.15 8.27
C ALA A 255 12.39 5.27 9.77
N GLU A 256 13.49 5.94 10.09
CA GLU A 256 14.00 6.03 11.46
C GLU A 256 13.08 6.82 12.44
N PRO A 257 12.39 7.90 12.02
CA PRO A 257 11.56 8.70 12.91
C PRO A 257 10.44 7.93 13.62
N TYR A 258 9.96 6.82 13.07
CA TYR A 258 8.94 5.99 13.73
C TYR A 258 9.37 5.49 15.11
N LYS A 259 10.69 5.32 15.33
CA LYS A 259 11.28 4.94 16.65
C LYS A 259 11.09 6.01 17.72
N ARG A 260 10.80 7.26 17.35
CA ARG A 260 10.53 8.34 18.32
C ARG A 260 9.18 8.15 19.00
N ASP A 261 8.22 7.57 18.27
CA ASP A 261 6.83 7.50 18.70
C ASP A 261 6.39 6.07 19.09
N LEU A 262 7.14 5.04 18.69
CA LEU A 262 6.81 3.63 18.92
C LEU A 262 7.88 2.92 19.74
N LYS A 263 7.43 2.12 20.72
CA LYS A 263 8.30 1.28 21.58
C LYS A 263 8.58 -0.09 20.97
N ASN A 264 7.59 -0.64 20.24
CA ASN A 264 7.69 -1.95 19.60
C ASN A 264 7.72 -1.77 18.07
N VAL A 265 8.89 -1.39 17.56
CA VAL A 265 9.14 -1.20 16.13
C VAL A 265 10.42 -1.90 15.70
N GLU A 266 10.31 -2.79 14.70
CA GLU A 266 11.44 -3.41 14.02
C GLU A 266 11.70 -2.67 12.70
N VAL A 267 12.96 -2.26 12.44
CA VAL A 267 13.33 -1.51 11.22
C VAL A 267 14.39 -2.26 10.47
N HIS A 268 14.11 -2.58 9.19
CA HIS A 268 15.00 -3.22 8.24
C HIS A 268 15.18 -2.31 7.03
N LEU A 269 16.39 -1.75 6.90
CA LEU A 269 16.79 -0.99 5.71
C LEU A 269 17.39 -1.95 4.69
N LEU A 270 16.63 -2.24 3.65
CA LEU A 270 16.99 -3.19 2.60
C LEU A 270 17.83 -2.49 1.51
N ASP A 271 18.79 -3.21 0.95
CA ASP A 271 19.64 -2.67 -0.12
C ASP A 271 18.94 -2.70 -1.48
N THR A 272 17.83 -2.03 -1.59
CA THR A 272 16.96 -1.97 -2.78
C THR A 272 16.29 -0.60 -2.90
N GLY A 273 15.53 -0.40 -3.97
CA GLY A 273 14.79 0.84 -4.27
C GLY A 273 13.37 0.86 -3.73
N HIS A 274 12.53 1.66 -4.39
CA HIS A 274 11.16 1.95 -3.99
C HIS A 274 10.26 0.70 -3.99
N PHE A 275 10.31 -0.12 -5.03
CA PHE A 275 9.54 -1.36 -5.13
C PHE A 275 10.30 -2.55 -4.54
N ALA A 276 10.57 -2.49 -3.22
CA ALA A 276 11.37 -3.48 -2.52
C ALA A 276 10.83 -4.93 -2.67
N LEU A 277 9.54 -5.11 -2.88
CA LEU A 277 8.94 -6.44 -3.13
C LEU A 277 9.41 -7.09 -4.43
N GLU A 278 9.85 -6.33 -5.43
CA GLU A 278 10.29 -6.89 -6.70
C GLU A 278 11.67 -7.57 -6.58
N GLU A 279 12.53 -7.09 -5.68
CA GLU A 279 13.87 -7.64 -5.47
C GLU A 279 13.98 -8.47 -4.18
N ASP A 280 13.36 -8.01 -3.09
CA ASP A 280 13.45 -8.60 -1.75
C ASP A 280 12.12 -9.19 -1.25
N GLY A 281 11.18 -9.53 -2.15
CA GLY A 281 9.84 -10.01 -1.78
C GLY A 281 9.83 -11.23 -0.87
N GLU A 282 10.74 -12.21 -1.09
CA GLU A 282 10.88 -13.39 -0.23
C GLU A 282 11.37 -13.00 1.17
N LEU A 283 12.38 -12.15 1.27
CA LEU A 283 12.90 -11.64 2.53
C LEU A 283 11.81 -10.89 3.31
N ILE A 284 11.10 -9.97 2.65
CA ILE A 284 10.02 -9.20 3.25
C ILE A 284 8.91 -10.13 3.74
N GLY A 285 8.48 -11.09 2.93
CA GLY A 285 7.46 -12.08 3.32
C GLY A 285 7.88 -12.88 4.58
N ASN A 286 9.13 -13.31 4.65
CA ASN A 286 9.66 -14.02 5.82
C ASN A 286 9.73 -13.13 7.06
N LEU A 287 10.19 -11.88 6.95
CA LEU A 287 10.17 -10.90 8.05
C LEU A 287 8.75 -10.63 8.54
N MET A 288 7.79 -10.50 7.64
CA MET A 288 6.38 -10.34 8.00
C MET A 288 5.84 -11.53 8.77
N ILE A 289 6.10 -12.76 8.30
CA ILE A 289 5.65 -14.00 8.97
C ILE A 289 6.26 -14.08 10.36
N GLU A 290 7.57 -13.82 10.50
CA GLU A 290 8.26 -13.87 11.79
C GLU A 290 7.69 -12.81 12.75
N PHE A 291 7.59 -11.55 12.31
CA PHE A 291 7.08 -10.45 13.13
C PHE A 291 5.62 -10.68 13.54
N LEU A 292 4.73 -10.90 12.57
CA LEU A 292 3.31 -11.04 12.84
C LEU A 292 3.00 -12.26 13.73
N SER A 293 3.77 -13.36 13.62
CA SER A 293 3.59 -14.52 14.49
C SER A 293 3.86 -14.23 15.97
N LYS A 294 4.68 -13.21 16.28
CA LYS A 294 4.99 -12.77 17.64
C LYS A 294 3.93 -11.83 18.21
N VAL A 295 3.33 -10.98 17.36
CA VAL A 295 2.47 -9.86 17.81
C VAL A 295 0.98 -10.09 17.52
N VAL A 296 0.65 -10.96 16.56
CA VAL A 296 -0.72 -11.34 16.19
C VAL A 296 -0.86 -12.85 16.28
N PRO A 297 -1.21 -13.39 17.46
CA PRO A 297 -1.31 -14.84 17.66
C PRO A 297 -2.35 -15.46 16.71
N VAL A 298 -1.95 -16.48 15.98
CA VAL A 298 -2.88 -17.33 15.23
C VAL A 298 -3.65 -18.18 16.24
N PRO A 299 -5.01 -18.23 16.19
CA PRO A 299 -5.78 -19.09 17.07
C PRO A 299 -5.30 -20.55 16.99
N VAL A 300 -5.08 -21.17 18.15
CA VAL A 300 -4.70 -22.59 18.22
C VAL A 300 -5.88 -23.40 17.66
N GLY A 301 -5.74 -23.90 16.42
CA GLY A 301 -6.79 -24.64 15.70
C GLY A 301 -6.96 -24.28 14.23
N ALA A 302 -6.40 -23.18 13.76
CA ALA A 302 -6.44 -22.77 12.34
C ALA A 302 -5.36 -23.43 11.47
N ALA A 303 -4.38 -24.12 12.07
CA ALA A 303 -3.34 -24.87 11.37
C ALA A 303 -3.78 -26.32 11.22
N ARG A 304 -4.51 -26.65 10.16
CA ARG A 304 -4.63 -28.04 9.61
C ARG A 304 -4.78 -28.00 8.11
#